data_7249638cf3b2ed4ffe5bb177d4889d16
#
_entry.id   7249638cf3b2ed4ffe5bb177d4889d16
#
_cell.length_a   1.000
_cell.length_b   1.000
_cell.length_c   1.000
_cell.angle_alpha   90.00
_cell.angle_beta   90.00
_cell.angle_gamma   90.00
#
_symmetry.space_group_name_H-M   'P 1'
#
loop_
_entity.id
_entity.type
_entity.pdbx_description
1 polymer ?
#
loop_
_entity_poly.entity_id
_entity_poly.type
_entity_poly.pdbx_seq_one_letter_code
_entity_poly.pdbx_strand_id
1 'polypeptide(L)'
;DLAGLAAVFLGGAMCRVPVLVDGFISSVAALIAARLCPACKDYMLGSHASDEPASKLVLSELGLEPFLYAGMRLGEGTGAVAVMPLLDMGLAVYREMTTFEAADIEAYQPLS
;
A
#
# COMPACT_ATOMS: atom_id res chain seq x y z
N ASP A 1 -15.30 9.18 -10.13
CA ASP A 1 -14.91 10.56 -9.91
C ASP A 1 -13.62 10.66 -9.10
N LEU A 2 -12.61 11.32 -9.70
CA LEU A 2 -11.29 11.48 -9.07
C LEU A 2 -11.34 12.29 -7.78
N ALA A 3 -12.18 13.32 -7.72
CA ALA A 3 -12.29 14.13 -6.51
C ALA A 3 -12.87 13.34 -5.34
N GLY A 4 -13.87 12.51 -5.59
CA GLY A 4 -14.45 11.62 -4.58
C GLY A 4 -13.45 10.59 -4.08
N LEU A 5 -12.68 9.97 -4.97
CA LEU A 5 -11.63 9.02 -4.60
C LEU A 5 -10.49 9.69 -3.83
N ALA A 6 -10.06 10.88 -4.24
CA ALA A 6 -9.04 11.64 -3.49
C ALA A 6 -9.52 11.97 -2.07
N ALA A 7 -10.81 12.30 -1.91
CA ALA A 7 -11.41 12.53 -0.60
C ALA A 7 -11.38 11.29 0.29
N VAL A 8 -11.53 10.09 -0.28
CA VAL A 8 -11.40 8.82 0.46
C VAL A 8 -9.99 8.67 1.04
N PHE A 9 -8.96 8.96 0.26
CA PHE A 9 -7.57 8.89 0.75
C PHE A 9 -7.30 9.91 1.86
N LEU A 10 -7.78 11.15 1.70
CA LEU A 10 -7.65 12.17 2.73
C LEU A 10 -8.42 11.79 4.00
N GLY A 11 -9.64 11.30 3.85
CA GLY A 11 -10.46 10.85 4.98
C GLY A 11 -9.85 9.66 5.73
N GLY A 12 -9.27 8.71 4.98
CA GLY A 12 -8.55 7.60 5.59
C GLY A 12 -7.40 8.08 6.47
N ALA A 13 -6.61 9.02 5.97
CA ALA A 13 -5.51 9.60 6.75
C ALA A 13 -6.01 10.35 7.98
N MET A 14 -7.10 11.13 7.87
CA MET A 14 -7.70 11.82 9.01
C MET A 14 -8.18 10.86 10.09
N CYS A 15 -8.72 9.71 9.69
CA CYS A 15 -9.21 8.68 10.60
C CYS A 15 -8.12 7.66 11.00
N ARG A 16 -6.90 7.80 10.51
CA ARG A 16 -5.81 6.85 10.71
C ARG A 16 -6.16 5.45 10.23
N VAL A 17 -6.84 5.37 9.10
CA VAL A 17 -7.21 4.11 8.45
C VAL A 17 -6.43 3.99 7.15
N PRO A 18 -5.64 2.92 6.96
CA PRO A 18 -4.95 2.68 5.70
C PRO A 18 -5.94 2.48 4.56
N VAL A 19 -5.62 3.02 3.39
CA VAL A 19 -6.41 2.87 2.18
C VAL A 19 -5.56 2.22 1.11
N LEU A 20 -6.08 1.15 0.52
CA LEU A 20 -5.42 0.44 -0.57
C LEU A 20 -5.62 1.18 -1.89
N VAL A 21 -4.51 1.35 -2.60
CA VAL A 21 -4.51 1.88 -3.97
C VAL A 21 -4.70 0.70 -4.92
N ASP A 22 -5.81 0.64 -5.63
CA ASP A 22 -6.18 -0.50 -6.47
C ASP A 22 -5.54 -0.41 -7.87
N GLY A 23 -6.13 0.36 -8.78
CA GLY A 23 -5.69 0.44 -10.17
C GLY A 23 -5.21 1.85 -10.55
N PHE A 24 -5.17 2.10 -11.86
CA PHE A 24 -4.66 3.37 -12.38
C PHE A 24 -5.46 4.58 -11.88
N ILE A 25 -6.78 4.54 -11.95
CA ILE A 25 -7.62 5.68 -11.54
C ILE A 25 -7.46 5.98 -10.05
N SER A 26 -7.45 4.95 -9.21
CA SER A 26 -7.23 5.12 -7.76
C SER A 26 -5.81 5.62 -7.46
N SER A 27 -4.82 5.21 -8.23
CA SER A 27 -3.45 5.71 -8.05
C SER A 27 -3.32 7.20 -8.40
N VAL A 28 -4.02 7.67 -9.43
CA VAL A 28 -4.09 9.10 -9.76
C VAL A 28 -4.78 9.89 -8.64
N ALA A 29 -5.88 9.38 -8.12
CA ALA A 29 -6.58 10.00 -6.99
C ALA A 29 -5.70 10.05 -5.74
N ALA A 30 -4.94 8.99 -5.46
CA ALA A 30 -3.98 8.95 -4.37
C ALA A 30 -2.88 9.99 -4.55
N LEU A 31 -2.38 10.17 -5.77
CA LEU A 31 -1.39 11.20 -6.08
C LEU A 31 -1.95 12.62 -5.84
N ILE A 32 -3.17 12.88 -6.25
CA ILE A 32 -3.84 14.15 -5.97
C ILE A 32 -3.92 14.39 -4.46
N ALA A 33 -4.38 13.41 -3.69
CA ALA A 33 -4.45 13.50 -2.24
C ALA A 33 -3.09 13.77 -1.60
N ALA A 34 -2.04 13.08 -2.06
CA ALA A 34 -0.69 13.26 -1.56
C ALA A 34 -0.10 14.65 -1.89
N ARG A 35 -0.48 15.22 -3.03
CA ARG A 35 -0.08 16.60 -3.40
C ARG A 35 -0.80 17.64 -2.54
N LEU A 36 -2.05 17.38 -2.17
CA LEU A 36 -2.82 18.26 -1.28
C LEU A 36 -2.35 18.14 0.18
N CYS A 37 -2.05 16.93 0.61
CA CYS A 37 -1.62 16.65 1.99
C CYS A 37 -0.55 15.54 1.98
N PRO A 38 0.74 15.88 1.96
CA PRO A 38 1.81 14.88 1.88
C PRO A 38 1.79 13.82 2.98
N ALA A 39 1.32 14.17 4.17
CA ALA A 39 1.22 13.23 5.28
C ALA A 39 0.26 12.06 5.02
N CYS A 40 -0.70 12.19 4.09
CA CYS A 40 -1.64 11.11 3.83
C CYS A 40 -1.00 9.90 3.12
N LYS A 41 0.20 10.06 2.56
CA LYS A 41 0.96 8.95 1.98
C LYS A 41 1.26 7.83 2.98
N ASP A 42 1.42 8.16 4.24
CA ASP A 42 1.69 7.18 5.30
C ASP A 42 0.52 6.23 5.52
N TYR A 43 -0.66 6.56 5.03
CA TYR A 43 -1.88 5.76 5.10
C TYR A 43 -2.29 5.17 3.76
N MET A 44 -1.40 5.13 2.80
CA MET A 44 -1.64 4.55 1.48
C MET A 44 -0.82 3.27 1.33
N LEU A 45 -1.45 2.23 0.80
CA LEU A 45 -0.79 0.96 0.51
C LEU A 45 -1.03 0.60 -0.95
N GLY A 46 0.04 0.29 -1.68
CA GLY A 46 -0.08 -0.24 -3.03
C GLY A 46 -0.58 -1.67 -3.00
N SER A 47 -1.59 -2.02 -3.79
CA SER A 47 -2.13 -3.37 -3.80
C SER A 47 -1.43 -4.26 -4.84
N HIS A 48 -1.60 -3.96 -6.11
CA HIS A 48 -1.03 -4.76 -7.19
C HIS A 48 -0.39 -3.87 -8.25
N ALA A 49 0.53 -4.44 -9.00
CA ALA A 49 1.06 -3.82 -10.21
C ALA A 49 0.07 -4.04 -11.35
N SER A 50 -0.57 -2.97 -11.82
CA SER A 50 -1.39 -3.01 -13.03
C SER A 50 -0.48 -3.19 -14.24
N ASP A 51 -0.98 -3.85 -15.29
CA ASP A 51 -0.29 -3.94 -16.57
C ASP A 51 -0.19 -2.61 -17.31
N GLU A 52 -0.92 -1.59 -16.87
CA GLU A 52 -0.84 -0.26 -17.46
C GLU A 52 0.48 0.44 -17.07
N PRO A 53 1.33 0.81 -18.06
CA PRO A 53 2.61 1.45 -17.77
C PRO A 53 2.49 2.73 -16.93
N ALA A 54 1.43 3.51 -17.16
CA ALA A 54 1.18 4.75 -16.43
C ALA A 54 0.94 4.51 -14.94
N SER A 55 0.33 3.39 -14.56
CA SER A 55 0.10 3.04 -13.17
C SER A 55 1.41 2.89 -12.39
N LYS A 56 2.41 2.27 -13.01
CA LYS A 56 3.73 2.10 -12.41
C LYS A 56 4.42 3.43 -12.15
N LEU A 57 4.30 4.37 -13.09
CA LEU A 57 4.85 5.71 -12.92
C LEU A 57 4.21 6.44 -11.74
N VAL A 58 2.88 6.38 -11.64
CA VAL A 58 2.15 7.05 -10.55
C VAL A 58 2.51 6.44 -9.20
N LEU A 59 2.57 5.12 -9.09
CA LEU A 59 3.00 4.45 -7.84
C LEU A 59 4.42 4.83 -7.45
N SER A 60 5.32 4.92 -8.43
CA SER A 60 6.70 5.37 -8.21
C SER A 60 6.76 6.81 -7.68
N GLU A 61 5.97 7.71 -8.25
CA GLU A 61 5.85 9.10 -7.77
C GLU A 61 5.31 9.18 -6.34
N LEU A 62 4.44 8.24 -5.96
CA LEU A 62 3.93 8.11 -4.60
C LEU A 62 4.94 7.46 -3.65
N GLY A 63 6.00 6.83 -4.17
CA GLY A 63 6.91 6.04 -3.37
C GLY A 63 6.28 4.76 -2.82
N LEU A 64 5.25 4.24 -3.50
CA LEU A 64 4.56 3.02 -3.11
C LEU A 64 5.00 1.84 -3.96
N GLU A 65 5.26 0.72 -3.31
CA GLU A 65 5.51 -0.55 -3.98
C GLU A 65 4.28 -1.44 -3.86
N PRO A 66 3.83 -2.04 -4.97
CA PRO A 66 2.70 -2.97 -4.90
C PRO A 66 3.10 -4.27 -4.21
N PHE A 67 2.17 -4.87 -3.48
CA PHE A 67 2.36 -6.17 -2.82
C PHE A 67 2.21 -7.35 -3.77
N LEU A 68 1.52 -7.17 -4.90
CA LEU A 68 1.17 -8.26 -5.80
C LEU A 68 1.46 -7.90 -7.25
N TYR A 69 2.11 -8.82 -7.96
CA TYR A 69 2.42 -8.74 -9.39
C TYR A 69 1.73 -9.92 -10.08
N ALA A 70 0.47 -9.79 -10.46
CA ALA A 70 -0.34 -10.87 -10.99
C ALA A 70 -0.91 -10.60 -12.39
N GLY A 71 -0.43 -9.56 -13.08
CA GLY A 71 -0.91 -9.20 -14.41
C GLY A 71 -2.39 -8.80 -14.46
N MET A 72 -2.89 -8.22 -13.40
CA MET A 72 -4.30 -7.87 -13.26
C MET A 72 -4.66 -6.61 -14.05
N ARG A 73 -5.80 -6.64 -14.73
CA ARG A 73 -6.28 -5.54 -15.58
C ARG A 73 -7.73 -5.15 -15.33
N LEU A 74 -8.47 -5.96 -14.57
CA LEU A 74 -9.90 -5.76 -14.41
C LEU A 74 -10.25 -4.46 -13.68
N GLY A 75 -9.48 -4.07 -12.69
CA GLY A 75 -9.83 -2.95 -11.82
C GLY A 75 -10.94 -3.34 -10.84
N GLU A 76 -11.87 -2.44 -10.59
CA GLU A 76 -13.06 -2.68 -9.77
C GLU A 76 -12.77 -3.23 -8.36
N GLY A 77 -11.63 -2.85 -7.78
CA GLY A 77 -11.23 -3.29 -6.44
C GLY A 77 -10.66 -4.69 -6.35
N THR A 78 -10.55 -5.42 -7.46
CA THR A 78 -10.06 -6.80 -7.47
C THR A 78 -8.66 -6.94 -6.89
N GLY A 79 -7.75 -6.03 -7.24
CA GLY A 79 -6.39 -6.04 -6.72
C GLY A 79 -6.34 -5.76 -5.23
N ALA A 80 -7.11 -4.81 -4.75
CA ALA A 80 -7.19 -4.48 -3.33
C ALA A 80 -7.73 -5.66 -2.52
N VAL A 81 -8.79 -6.31 -2.99
CA VAL A 81 -9.35 -7.51 -2.34
C VAL A 81 -8.36 -8.66 -2.33
N ALA A 82 -7.62 -8.87 -3.41
CA ALA A 82 -6.61 -9.93 -3.50
C ALA A 82 -5.45 -9.74 -2.50
N VAL A 83 -5.16 -8.51 -2.11
CA VAL A 83 -4.08 -8.17 -1.16
C VAL A 83 -4.51 -8.33 0.29
N MET A 84 -5.81 -8.28 0.60
CA MET A 84 -6.30 -8.38 1.98
C MET A 84 -5.77 -9.62 2.73
N PRO A 85 -5.78 -10.84 2.16
CA PRO A 85 -5.20 -12.00 2.84
C PRO A 85 -3.69 -11.85 3.12
N LEU A 86 -2.95 -11.19 2.22
CA LEU A 86 -1.52 -10.94 2.41
C LEU A 86 -1.28 -9.99 3.57
N LEU A 87 -2.11 -8.95 3.73
CA LEU A 87 -2.05 -8.04 4.86
C LEU A 87 -2.38 -8.76 6.18
N ASP A 88 -3.39 -9.63 6.18
CA ASP A 88 -3.75 -10.43 7.35
C ASP A 88 -2.59 -11.34 7.76
N MET A 89 -1.94 -11.99 6.80
CA MET A 89 -0.76 -12.82 7.05
C MET A 89 0.41 -11.98 7.62
N GLY A 90 0.67 -10.82 7.05
CA GLY A 90 1.69 -9.91 7.53
C GLY A 90 1.44 -9.42 8.95
N LEU A 91 0.20 -9.09 9.28
CA LEU A 91 -0.20 -8.70 10.63
C LEU A 91 -0.05 -9.86 11.62
N ALA A 92 -0.39 -11.08 11.22
CA ALA A 92 -0.20 -12.27 12.06
C ALA A 92 1.27 -12.50 12.38
N VAL A 93 2.14 -12.37 11.37
CA VAL A 93 3.60 -12.46 11.57
C VAL A 93 4.08 -11.38 12.57
N TYR A 94 3.64 -10.14 12.39
CA TYR A 94 4.02 -9.03 13.25
C TYR A 94 3.58 -9.24 14.71
N ARG A 95 2.38 -9.79 14.92
CA ARG A 95 1.80 -9.96 16.28
C ARG A 95 2.28 -11.22 16.99
N GLU A 96 2.55 -12.30 16.26
CA GLU A 96 2.74 -13.64 16.83
C GLU A 96 4.19 -14.12 16.80
N MET A 97 5.03 -13.56 15.92
CA MET A 97 6.44 -13.94 15.87
C MET A 97 7.22 -13.35 17.04
N THR A 98 8.06 -14.20 17.62
CA THR A 98 8.98 -13.82 18.67
C THR A 98 10.11 -12.94 18.11
N THR A 99 10.46 -11.87 18.81
CA THR A 99 11.63 -11.05 18.48
C THR A 99 12.93 -11.77 18.89
N PHE A 100 14.05 -11.36 18.33
CA PHE A 100 15.37 -11.89 18.74
C PHE A 100 15.63 -11.67 20.24
N GLU A 101 15.25 -10.52 20.76
CA GLU A 101 15.38 -10.21 22.17
C GLU A 101 14.54 -11.16 23.05
N ALA A 102 13.28 -11.40 22.70
CA ALA A 102 12.40 -12.29 23.45
C ALA A 102 12.81 -13.77 23.34
N ALA A 103 13.48 -14.17 22.24
CA ALA A 103 14.00 -15.53 22.03
C ALA A 103 15.43 -15.71 22.51
N ASP A 104 16.07 -14.68 23.06
CA ASP A 104 17.48 -14.68 23.51
C ASP A 104 18.45 -15.05 22.38
N ILE A 105 18.19 -14.56 21.18
CA ILE A 105 19.01 -14.78 19.99
C ILE A 105 19.76 -13.50 19.65
N GLU A 106 21.05 -13.61 19.37
CA GLU A 106 21.86 -12.46 18.96
C GLU A 106 21.39 -11.93 17.60
N ALA A 107 21.28 -10.61 17.51
CA ALA A 107 20.98 -9.96 16.24
C ALA A 107 22.12 -10.14 15.25
N TYR A 108 21.77 -10.32 13.96
CA TYR A 108 22.77 -10.38 12.88
C TYR A 108 23.62 -9.11 12.87
N GLN A 109 24.92 -9.29 12.87
CA GLN A 109 25.88 -8.21 12.66
C GLN A 109 26.56 -8.38 11.29
N PRO A 110 26.47 -7.39 10.38
CA PRO A 110 27.13 -7.51 9.10
C PRO A 110 28.64 -7.65 9.26
N LEU A 111 29.23 -8.55 8.50
CA LEU A 111 30.67 -8.67 8.40
C LEU A 111 31.21 -7.43 7.69
N SER A 112 32.01 -6.67 8.37
CA SER A 112 32.64 -5.47 7.82
C SER A 112 33.86 -5.81 6.97
#